data_a9fdf500ef97c9e0ed8cdc00cb3d11e7
#
_entry.id   a9fdf500ef97c9e0ed8cdc00cb3d11e7
#
_cell.length_a   1.000
_cell.length_b   1.000
_cell.length_c   1.000
_cell.angle_alpha   90.00
_cell.angle_beta   90.00
_cell.angle_gamma   90.00
#
_symmetry.space_group_name_H-M   'P 1'
#
loop_
_entity.id
_entity.type
_entity.pdbx_description
1 polymer ?
#
loop_
_entity_poly.entity_id
_entity_poly.type
_entity_poly.pdbx_seq_one_letter_code
_entity_poly.pdbx_strand_id
1 'polypeptide(L)'
;QSLEVNVFSVQSALEISETMHKGPLDTPDFAACNCALDRKAIAQTQSSGQSCRFRMSQFPQPVAITGIALRTCLGSGPREHLAALQAGRSGLRPLSEQPALPAGWLEDRGCLKKSRRYGAASNLAVSLAQEAVKEAGWSEAETTRAWIMAGSSRGNVGELLGEHHGRRRVSKFAASNSMHSEIAAAVSIELGIHGGWQMLSNGCSSGLDALGLAAGLVAAGMAPRAVVVSVDLPLIPALLADFAATGLLSTNGVNDPYSTATTGFLPAEGGAAILVEPVGTRPAMALVHGYWVNSDAWDAVGLPKDGGPIRDLIAQVLAERPETNIALCPHASGTALHGHAELAALNAAFPAVGKRSASLHLMKPFTGHSLGASGAVDAAILATFLQQQQLPPNLPGLSGAGGALSVPDTARSAKDTAVLKISSGMGGHNAAVLMTTA
;
A
#
# COMPACT_ATOMS: atom_id res chain seq x y z
N GLN A 1 48.86 -5.08 -18.98
CA GLN A 1 48.99 -5.39 -17.55
C GLN A 1 47.59 -5.71 -17.03
N SER A 2 47.37 -7.02 -16.83
CA SER A 2 46.16 -7.63 -16.30
C SER A 2 46.13 -7.45 -14.76
N LEU A 3 45.07 -6.85 -14.24
CA LEU A 3 44.76 -6.85 -12.80
C LEU A 3 43.93 -8.12 -12.54
N GLU A 4 44.55 -9.08 -11.89
CA GLU A 4 43.85 -10.23 -11.29
C GLU A 4 43.06 -9.76 -10.09
N VAL A 5 41.72 -9.99 -10.14
CA VAL A 5 40.83 -9.79 -9.00
C VAL A 5 40.84 -11.11 -8.20
N ASN A 6 41.47 -11.08 -7.04
CA ASN A 6 41.44 -12.18 -6.08
C ASN A 6 39.99 -12.35 -5.54
N VAL A 7 39.38 -13.47 -5.89
CA VAL A 7 38.13 -13.93 -5.32
C VAL A 7 38.44 -14.50 -3.92
N PHE A 8 38.03 -13.79 -2.87
CA PHE A 8 38.06 -14.33 -1.51
C PHE A 8 37.16 -15.56 -1.43
N SER A 9 37.71 -16.71 -1.12
CA SER A 9 37.00 -17.97 -1.00
C SER A 9 36.17 -17.97 0.29
N VAL A 10 35.00 -18.62 0.22
CA VAL A 10 34.07 -18.83 1.35
C VAL A 10 34.70 -19.58 2.52
N GLN A 11 35.86 -20.19 2.32
CA GLN A 11 36.62 -20.88 3.33
C GLN A 11 37.28 -19.98 4.39
N SER A 12 37.64 -18.73 4.02
CA SER A 12 38.21 -17.75 4.94
C SER A 12 37.21 -17.15 5.93
N ALA A 13 35.88 -17.23 5.61
CA ALA A 13 34.81 -16.73 6.49
C ALA A 13 34.49 -17.74 7.63
N LEU A 14 34.76 -19.02 7.45
CA LEU A 14 34.53 -20.06 8.45
C LEU A 14 35.64 -20.12 9.52
N GLU A 15 36.87 -19.76 9.17
CA GLU A 15 37.99 -19.77 10.14
C GLU A 15 37.95 -18.57 11.11
N ILE A 16 37.26 -17.48 10.77
CA ILE A 16 37.09 -16.33 11.67
C ILE A 16 36.03 -16.61 12.76
N SER A 17 35.11 -17.53 12.51
CA SER A 17 34.04 -17.89 13.46
C SER A 17 34.55 -18.79 14.62
N GLU A 18 35.62 -19.58 14.44
CA GLU A 18 36.11 -20.47 15.48
C GLU A 18 37.10 -19.82 16.45
N THR A 19 37.68 -18.66 16.10
CA THR A 19 38.71 -18.01 16.92
C THR A 19 38.16 -17.01 17.94
N MET A 20 36.85 -16.74 17.95
CA MET A 20 36.21 -15.76 18.87
C MET A 20 35.59 -16.38 20.14
N HIS A 21 35.86 -17.63 20.44
CA HIS A 21 35.28 -18.30 21.61
C HIS A 21 36.32 -18.84 22.62
N LYS A 22 37.35 -18.06 22.99
CA LYS A 22 38.13 -18.34 24.21
C LYS A 22 38.82 -17.09 24.73
N GLY A 23 38.18 -16.40 25.67
CA GLY A 23 38.81 -15.43 26.58
C GLY A 23 37.77 -14.77 27.47
N PRO A 24 37.98 -14.71 28.81
CA PRO A 24 37.06 -14.02 29.69
C PRO A 24 37.23 -12.50 29.50
N LEU A 25 36.18 -11.81 29.02
CA LEU A 25 36.09 -10.37 29.06
C LEU A 25 35.48 -9.98 30.40
N ASP A 26 36.27 -9.30 31.23
CA ASP A 26 35.77 -8.56 32.39
C ASP A 26 34.71 -7.56 31.96
N THR A 27 33.51 -7.77 32.40
CA THR A 27 32.38 -6.82 32.20
C THR A 27 32.41 -5.80 33.30
N PRO A 28 32.40 -4.48 32.98
CA PRO A 28 32.07 -3.48 33.99
C PRO A 28 30.58 -3.56 34.33
N ASP A 29 30.32 -3.50 35.65
CA ASP A 29 29.01 -3.48 36.29
C ASP A 29 27.98 -2.55 35.62
N PHE A 30 27.00 -3.12 34.93
CA PHE A 30 25.72 -2.47 34.63
C PHE A 30 24.68 -2.85 35.70
N ALA A 31 25.01 -2.60 36.95
CA ALA A 31 24.06 -2.65 38.05
C ALA A 31 23.79 -1.24 38.53
N ALA A 32 22.82 -0.53 37.96
CA ALA A 32 21.99 0.48 38.58
C ALA A 32 21.21 1.30 37.54
N CYS A 33 20.23 0.70 36.89
CA CYS A 33 19.04 1.41 36.47
C CYS A 33 17.83 0.60 36.95
N ASN A 34 17.57 0.68 38.26
CA ASN A 34 16.35 0.19 38.87
C ASN A 34 15.19 1.10 38.46
N CYS A 35 14.65 0.89 37.28
CA CYS A 35 13.28 1.23 37.00
C CYS A 35 12.42 0.14 37.67
N ALA A 36 12.01 0.40 38.92
CA ALA A 36 11.08 -0.46 39.63
C ALA A 36 9.73 -0.45 38.94
N LEU A 37 9.61 -1.25 37.88
CA LEU A 37 8.31 -1.65 37.35
C LEU A 37 7.69 -2.54 38.44
N ASP A 38 6.64 -2.02 39.07
CA ASP A 38 5.93 -2.70 40.15
C ASP A 38 5.38 -4.03 39.63
N ARG A 39 6.09 -5.13 39.99
CA ARG A 39 5.71 -6.52 39.62
C ARG A 39 4.30 -6.89 40.12
N LYS A 40 3.75 -6.17 41.12
CA LYS A 40 2.37 -6.35 41.58
C LYS A 40 1.34 -5.78 40.59
N ALA A 41 1.65 -4.68 39.90
CA ALA A 41 0.79 -4.14 38.87
C ALA A 41 0.68 -5.09 37.64
N ILE A 42 1.77 -5.76 37.28
CA ILE A 42 1.76 -6.74 36.19
C ILE A 42 0.97 -8.01 36.56
N ALA A 43 1.07 -8.47 37.81
CA ALA A 43 0.34 -9.65 38.28
C ALA A 43 -1.19 -9.40 38.40
N GLN A 44 -1.63 -8.18 38.71
CA GLN A 44 -3.05 -7.84 38.79
C GLN A 44 -3.72 -7.72 37.42
N THR A 45 -2.97 -7.34 36.37
CA THR A 45 -3.50 -7.32 35.00
C THR A 45 -3.66 -8.72 34.39
N GLN A 46 -2.91 -9.71 34.86
CA GLN A 46 -3.08 -11.10 34.41
C GLN A 46 -4.30 -11.81 35.02
N SER A 47 -4.80 -11.36 36.16
CA SER A 47 -5.97 -11.99 36.83
C SER A 47 -7.33 -11.52 36.27
N SER A 48 -7.37 -10.42 35.50
CA SER A 48 -8.62 -9.85 34.96
C SER A 48 -8.98 -10.32 33.54
N GLY A 49 -8.18 -11.19 32.93
CA GLY A 49 -8.45 -11.69 31.56
C GLY A 49 -8.43 -10.60 30.45
N GLN A 50 -8.13 -9.35 30.82
CA GLN A 50 -7.93 -8.27 29.88
C GLN A 50 -6.49 -8.31 29.35
N SER A 51 -6.27 -9.00 28.23
CA SER A 51 -5.04 -8.82 27.47
C SER A 51 -4.90 -7.31 27.15
N CYS A 52 -3.83 -6.69 27.59
CA CYS A 52 -3.46 -5.33 27.17
C CYS A 52 -3.14 -5.41 25.66
N ARG A 53 -4.18 -5.43 24.83
CA ARG A 53 -4.04 -5.33 23.37
C ARG A 53 -3.77 -3.87 23.09
N PHE A 54 -2.55 -3.53 22.71
CA PHE A 54 -2.23 -2.27 22.08
C PHE A 54 -3.07 -2.20 20.79
N ARG A 55 -4.22 -1.53 20.87
CA ARG A 55 -5.12 -1.35 19.73
C ARG A 55 -4.77 -0.03 19.05
N MET A 56 -3.92 -0.07 18.03
CA MET A 56 -3.93 0.98 17.01
C MET A 56 -5.09 0.66 16.07
N SER A 57 -6.30 1.13 16.41
CA SER A 57 -7.48 0.76 15.64
C SER A 57 -8.29 1.99 15.23
N GLN A 58 -9.04 2.56 16.13
CA GLN A 58 -9.80 3.79 15.87
C GLN A 58 -9.00 5.01 16.32
N PHE A 59 -8.98 6.06 15.50
CA PHE A 59 -8.36 7.33 15.88
C PHE A 59 -9.24 8.10 16.88
N PRO A 60 -8.64 8.85 17.82
CA PRO A 60 -9.39 9.71 18.75
C PRO A 60 -10.24 10.75 18.01
N GLN A 61 -9.72 11.26 16.90
CA GLN A 61 -10.39 12.19 15.99
C GLN A 61 -10.06 11.74 14.56
N PRO A 62 -11.01 11.84 13.62
CA PRO A 62 -10.71 11.58 12.22
C PRO A 62 -9.70 12.61 11.70
N VAL A 63 -9.02 12.26 10.62
CA VAL A 63 -8.16 13.18 9.88
C VAL A 63 -8.68 13.37 8.47
N ALA A 64 -8.36 14.50 7.87
CA ALA A 64 -8.84 14.89 6.55
C ALA A 64 -7.83 14.51 5.46
N ILE A 65 -8.30 13.94 4.36
CA ILE A 65 -7.58 13.94 3.08
C ILE A 65 -7.92 15.27 2.40
N THR A 66 -6.92 16.12 2.18
CA THR A 66 -7.10 17.50 1.69
C THR A 66 -6.53 17.74 0.29
N GLY A 67 -5.77 16.78 -0.25
CA GLY A 67 -5.20 16.87 -1.58
C GLY A 67 -4.78 15.51 -2.10
N ILE A 68 -4.88 15.32 -3.39
CA ILE A 68 -4.54 14.08 -4.08
C ILE A 68 -3.90 14.38 -5.42
N ALA A 69 -2.79 13.69 -5.72
CA ALA A 69 -2.29 13.51 -7.07
C ALA A 69 -2.19 12.01 -7.36
N LEU A 70 -2.47 11.60 -8.58
CA LEU A 70 -2.58 10.18 -8.91
C LEU A 70 -2.30 9.98 -10.40
N ARG A 71 -1.52 8.93 -10.72
CA ARG A 71 -1.23 8.50 -12.08
C ARG A 71 -1.28 6.99 -12.19
N THR A 72 -2.08 6.51 -13.14
CA THR A 72 -2.18 5.09 -13.51
C THR A 72 -2.39 4.97 -15.02
N CYS A 73 -2.68 3.77 -15.51
CA CYS A 73 -3.09 3.55 -16.90
C CYS A 73 -4.42 4.20 -17.28
N LEU A 74 -5.17 4.75 -16.33
CA LEU A 74 -6.41 5.49 -16.59
C LEU A 74 -6.17 6.96 -16.94
N GLY A 75 -4.94 7.46 -16.66
CA GLY A 75 -4.56 8.85 -16.90
C GLY A 75 -3.89 9.51 -15.70
N SER A 76 -3.96 10.84 -15.64
CA SER A 76 -3.33 11.68 -14.64
C SER A 76 -4.36 12.52 -13.89
N GLY A 77 -4.29 12.45 -12.55
CA GLY A 77 -5.17 13.22 -11.67
C GLY A 77 -6.56 12.61 -11.43
N PRO A 78 -7.25 13.08 -10.38
CA PRO A 78 -8.51 12.53 -9.91
C PRO A 78 -9.64 12.55 -10.94
N ARG A 79 -9.71 13.59 -11.76
CA ARG A 79 -10.81 13.79 -12.75
C ARG A 79 -10.84 12.72 -13.84
N GLU A 80 -9.67 12.34 -14.37
CA GLU A 80 -9.58 11.32 -15.42
C GLU A 80 -9.95 9.94 -14.89
N HIS A 81 -9.55 9.64 -13.65
CA HIS A 81 -9.90 8.40 -12.98
C HIS A 81 -11.42 8.34 -12.70
N LEU A 82 -12.00 9.42 -12.18
CA LEU A 82 -13.45 9.53 -11.97
C LEU A 82 -14.21 9.23 -13.27
N ALA A 83 -13.85 9.95 -14.34
CA ALA A 83 -14.51 9.80 -15.65
C ALA A 83 -14.34 8.38 -16.22
N ALA A 84 -13.17 7.77 -16.07
CA ALA A 84 -12.91 6.42 -16.55
C ALA A 84 -13.76 5.36 -15.82
N LEU A 85 -13.83 5.44 -14.47
CA LEU A 85 -14.63 4.51 -13.67
C LEU A 85 -16.12 4.70 -13.96
N GLN A 86 -16.62 5.94 -14.02
CA GLN A 86 -18.03 6.23 -14.35
C GLN A 86 -18.41 5.73 -15.75
N ALA A 87 -17.47 5.75 -16.70
CA ALA A 87 -17.65 5.22 -18.04
C ALA A 87 -17.48 3.69 -18.14
N GLY A 88 -17.17 2.97 -17.04
CA GLY A 88 -16.88 1.54 -17.08
C GLY A 88 -15.66 1.19 -17.94
N ARG A 89 -14.66 2.07 -18.02
CA ARG A 89 -13.50 1.94 -18.91
C ARG A 89 -12.25 1.48 -18.14
N SER A 90 -11.80 0.25 -18.43
CA SER A 90 -10.50 -0.25 -17.96
C SER A 90 -9.35 0.45 -18.69
N GLY A 91 -8.25 0.71 -17.97
CA GLY A 91 -7.00 1.23 -18.53
C GLY A 91 -6.03 0.14 -18.98
N LEU A 92 -6.37 -1.14 -18.76
CA LEU A 92 -5.49 -2.26 -19.10
C LEU A 92 -5.43 -2.47 -20.62
N ARG A 93 -4.22 -2.71 -21.11
CA ARG A 93 -3.94 -2.94 -22.54
C ARG A 93 -3.04 -4.17 -22.69
N PRO A 94 -3.18 -4.98 -23.75
CA PRO A 94 -2.29 -6.09 -24.01
C PRO A 94 -0.81 -5.64 -24.05
N LEU A 95 0.08 -6.44 -23.46
CA LEU A 95 1.51 -6.27 -23.65
C LEU A 95 1.89 -6.63 -25.08
N SER A 96 2.75 -5.83 -25.73
CA SER A 96 3.22 -6.13 -27.09
C SER A 96 3.94 -7.46 -27.19
N GLU A 97 4.71 -7.82 -26.18
CA GLU A 97 5.51 -9.04 -26.11
C GLU A 97 4.72 -10.24 -25.58
N GLN A 98 3.62 -10.00 -24.90
CA GLN A 98 2.71 -11.01 -24.34
C GLN A 98 1.26 -10.55 -24.49
N PRO A 99 0.65 -10.62 -25.69
CA PRO A 99 -0.70 -10.07 -25.93
C PRO A 99 -1.79 -10.70 -25.07
N ALA A 100 -1.60 -11.92 -24.57
CA ALA A 100 -2.53 -12.58 -23.66
C ALA A 100 -2.51 -12.00 -22.23
N LEU A 101 -1.53 -11.15 -21.91
CA LEU A 101 -1.40 -10.50 -20.60
C LEU A 101 -1.71 -9.01 -20.72
N PRO A 102 -2.91 -8.55 -20.35
CA PRO A 102 -3.19 -7.14 -20.21
C PRO A 102 -2.39 -6.55 -19.05
N ALA A 103 -1.86 -5.34 -19.26
CA ALA A 103 -1.11 -4.60 -18.23
C ALA A 103 -1.50 -3.12 -18.22
N GLY A 104 -1.28 -2.48 -17.07
CA GLY A 104 -1.54 -1.05 -16.88
C GLY A 104 -0.28 -0.21 -17.03
N TRP A 105 -0.07 0.42 -18.18
CA TRP A 105 1.04 1.32 -18.45
C TRP A 105 0.70 2.77 -18.12
N LEU A 106 1.66 3.50 -17.55
CA LEU A 106 1.56 4.97 -17.48
C LEU A 106 1.63 5.56 -18.90
N GLU A 107 0.63 6.36 -19.26
CA GLU A 107 0.60 7.03 -20.57
C GLU A 107 1.70 8.11 -20.65
N ASP A 108 1.74 9.01 -19.66
CA ASP A 108 2.82 10.00 -19.54
C ASP A 108 3.97 9.46 -18.69
N ARG A 109 5.05 9.10 -19.38
CA ARG A 109 6.29 8.64 -18.76
C ARG A 109 7.36 9.74 -18.69
N GLY A 110 7.04 10.97 -19.08
CA GLY A 110 7.99 12.10 -19.08
C GLY A 110 8.53 12.39 -17.67
N CYS A 111 7.67 12.32 -16.67
CA CYS A 111 8.04 12.54 -15.28
C CYS A 111 9.07 11.53 -14.75
N LEU A 112 9.11 10.29 -15.26
CA LEU A 112 10.03 9.25 -14.80
C LEU A 112 11.51 9.58 -15.05
N LYS A 113 11.79 10.49 -15.97
CA LYS A 113 13.15 10.92 -16.39
C LYS A 113 13.46 12.37 -16.04
N LYS A 114 12.63 13.01 -15.20
CA LYS A 114 12.72 14.44 -14.86
C LYS A 114 14.08 14.80 -14.26
N SER A 115 14.61 13.96 -13.39
CA SER A 115 15.95 14.13 -12.81
C SER A 115 16.80 12.88 -13.02
N ARG A 116 18.07 13.08 -13.41
CA ARG A 116 19.07 12.00 -13.48
C ARG A 116 19.67 11.63 -12.12
N ARG A 117 19.30 12.34 -11.07
CA ARG A 117 19.76 12.10 -9.69
C ARG A 117 19.02 10.94 -9.05
N TYR A 118 17.77 10.71 -9.45
CA TYR A 118 16.84 9.78 -8.85
C TYR A 118 16.43 8.68 -9.81
N GLY A 119 16.05 7.53 -9.27
CA GLY A 119 15.41 6.48 -10.02
C GLY A 119 14.01 6.86 -10.53
N ALA A 120 13.48 6.05 -11.44
CA ALA A 120 12.20 6.35 -12.10
C ALA A 120 11.01 6.44 -11.11
N ALA A 121 10.94 5.52 -10.14
CA ALA A 121 9.88 5.52 -9.13
C ALA A 121 9.98 6.76 -8.23
N SER A 122 11.20 7.15 -7.81
CA SER A 122 11.43 8.37 -7.03
C SER A 122 11.06 9.64 -7.81
N ASN A 123 11.36 9.71 -9.11
CA ASN A 123 10.92 10.81 -9.96
C ASN A 123 9.39 10.91 -10.06
N LEU A 124 8.69 9.78 -10.17
CA LEU A 124 7.21 9.74 -10.14
C LEU A 124 6.69 10.25 -8.79
N ALA A 125 7.25 9.76 -7.69
CA ALA A 125 6.87 10.16 -6.33
C ALA A 125 7.01 11.67 -6.10
N VAL A 126 8.14 12.24 -6.51
CA VAL A 126 8.38 13.70 -6.46
C VAL A 126 7.34 14.47 -7.27
N SER A 127 7.07 14.01 -8.50
CA SER A 127 6.08 14.68 -9.36
C SER A 127 4.68 14.67 -8.73
N LEU A 128 4.24 13.52 -8.18
CA LEU A 128 2.95 13.39 -7.52
C LEU A 128 2.86 14.24 -6.24
N ALA A 129 3.91 14.22 -5.41
CA ALA A 129 3.93 15.01 -4.19
C ALA A 129 3.89 16.52 -4.48
N GLN A 130 4.67 17.00 -5.47
CA GLN A 130 4.65 18.40 -5.92
C GLN A 130 3.27 18.82 -6.43
N GLU A 131 2.62 17.97 -7.21
CA GLU A 131 1.28 18.21 -7.76
C GLU A 131 0.24 18.30 -6.63
N ALA A 132 0.22 17.32 -5.71
CA ALA A 132 -0.71 17.32 -4.59
C ALA A 132 -0.56 18.55 -3.69
N VAL A 133 0.67 18.90 -3.31
CA VAL A 133 0.98 20.05 -2.46
C VAL A 133 0.57 21.36 -3.14
N LYS A 134 0.84 21.49 -4.44
CA LYS A 134 0.45 22.67 -5.24
C LYS A 134 -1.08 22.81 -5.33
N GLU A 135 -1.79 21.73 -5.64
CA GLU A 135 -3.26 21.77 -5.77
C GLU A 135 -3.95 22.03 -4.44
N ALA A 136 -3.44 21.51 -3.34
CA ALA A 136 -3.95 21.78 -2.00
C ALA A 136 -3.60 23.20 -1.50
N GLY A 137 -2.71 23.91 -2.19
CA GLY A 137 -2.30 25.27 -1.83
C GLY A 137 -1.51 25.34 -0.51
N TRP A 138 -0.68 24.31 -0.20
CA TRP A 138 0.18 24.40 0.97
C TRP A 138 1.22 25.50 0.80
N SER A 139 1.40 26.34 1.81
CA SER A 139 2.50 27.30 1.88
C SER A 139 3.85 26.59 2.05
N GLU A 140 4.93 27.31 1.79
CA GLU A 140 6.28 26.82 2.03
C GLU A 140 6.49 26.40 3.50
N ALA A 141 6.01 27.21 4.44
CA ALA A 141 6.11 26.93 5.87
C ALA A 141 5.32 25.67 6.28
N GLU A 142 4.18 25.42 5.65
CA GLU A 142 3.39 24.20 5.85
C GLU A 142 4.08 22.98 5.28
N THR A 143 4.63 23.11 4.07
CA THR A 143 5.37 22.04 3.38
C THR A 143 6.62 21.67 4.15
N THR A 144 7.42 22.64 4.58
CA THR A 144 8.67 22.42 5.35
C THR A 144 8.43 21.61 6.62
N ARG A 145 7.29 21.78 7.28
CA ARG A 145 6.96 21.10 8.55
C ARG A 145 6.20 19.78 8.37
N ALA A 146 5.86 19.41 7.15
CA ALA A 146 5.14 18.17 6.88
C ALA A 146 6.03 16.95 7.17
N TRP A 147 5.39 15.80 7.42
CA TRP A 147 6.03 14.50 7.46
C TRP A 147 5.79 13.75 6.15
N ILE A 148 6.64 12.77 5.83
CA ILE A 148 6.48 11.92 4.65
C ILE A 148 6.31 10.47 5.10
N MET A 149 5.25 9.83 4.63
CA MET A 149 5.08 8.37 4.66
C MET A 149 5.10 7.85 3.23
N ALA A 150 6.20 7.21 2.85
CA ALA A 150 6.34 6.62 1.53
C ALA A 150 6.06 5.12 1.56
N GLY A 151 5.42 4.60 0.53
CA GLY A 151 5.14 3.18 0.37
C GLY A 151 5.54 2.67 -1.02
N SER A 152 6.27 1.57 -1.07
CA SER A 152 6.60 0.87 -2.33
C SER A 152 7.01 -0.56 -2.04
N SER A 153 6.57 -1.48 -2.85
CA SER A 153 6.97 -2.88 -2.77
C SER A 153 8.36 -3.13 -3.37
N ARG A 154 8.72 -2.37 -4.41
CA ARG A 154 9.91 -2.65 -5.23
C ARG A 154 10.89 -1.48 -5.33
N GLY A 155 10.51 -0.30 -4.87
CA GLY A 155 11.35 0.89 -4.97
C GLY A 155 11.75 1.19 -6.42
N ASN A 156 13.00 1.55 -6.63
CA ASN A 156 13.57 1.77 -7.96
C ASN A 156 14.14 0.47 -8.56
N VAL A 157 13.38 -0.62 -8.52
CA VAL A 157 13.84 -1.93 -8.99
C VAL A 157 14.36 -1.92 -10.44
N GLY A 158 13.87 -1.00 -11.28
CA GLY A 158 14.36 -0.81 -12.64
C GLY A 158 15.83 -0.38 -12.74
N GLU A 159 16.36 0.25 -11.70
CA GLU A 159 17.78 0.61 -11.63
C GLU A 159 18.68 -0.63 -11.38
N LEU A 160 18.12 -1.69 -10.83
CA LEU A 160 18.83 -2.95 -10.54
C LEU A 160 18.59 -4.00 -11.62
N LEU A 161 17.32 -4.20 -12.02
CA LEU A 161 16.89 -5.28 -12.91
C LEU A 161 16.63 -4.81 -14.35
N GLY A 162 16.64 -3.50 -14.61
CA GLY A 162 16.45 -2.96 -15.96
C GLY A 162 17.60 -3.31 -16.89
N GLU A 163 17.30 -3.38 -18.18
CA GLU A 163 18.31 -3.64 -19.21
C GLU A 163 19.31 -2.46 -19.29
N HIS A 164 20.55 -2.73 -18.96
CA HIS A 164 21.66 -1.79 -19.07
C HIS A 164 22.40 -1.95 -20.42
N HIS A 165 21.67 -1.82 -21.52
CA HIS A 165 22.26 -1.96 -22.85
C HIS A 165 23.53 -1.10 -23.02
N GLY A 166 24.67 -1.74 -23.13
CA GLY A 166 25.95 -1.12 -23.47
C GLY A 166 26.60 -0.27 -22.36
N ARG A 167 26.07 -0.21 -21.15
CA ARG A 167 26.69 0.53 -20.05
C ARG A 167 27.74 -0.32 -19.34
N ARG A 168 29.02 -0.01 -19.57
CA ARG A 168 30.15 -0.60 -18.83
C ARG A 168 30.35 -0.04 -17.41
N ARG A 169 29.61 1.00 -17.02
CA ARG A 169 29.76 1.67 -15.71
C ARG A 169 28.42 1.84 -15.05
N VAL A 170 28.36 1.45 -13.79
CA VAL A 170 27.24 1.74 -12.89
C VAL A 170 27.12 3.26 -12.74
N SER A 171 25.90 3.78 -12.71
CA SER A 171 25.66 5.21 -12.44
C SER A 171 26.32 5.60 -11.11
N LYS A 172 26.89 6.83 -11.02
CA LYS A 172 27.43 7.34 -9.76
C LYS A 172 26.41 7.43 -8.62
N PHE A 173 25.12 7.38 -8.96
CA PHE A 173 24.02 7.40 -8.01
C PHE A 173 23.39 6.01 -7.78
N ALA A 174 23.92 4.95 -8.39
CA ALA A 174 23.30 3.61 -8.28
C ALA A 174 23.18 3.13 -6.84
N ALA A 175 24.13 3.43 -5.99
CA ALA A 175 24.09 3.05 -4.58
C ALA A 175 22.94 3.72 -3.83
N SER A 176 22.66 5.01 -4.09
CA SER A 176 21.51 5.69 -3.48
C SER A 176 20.20 5.30 -4.14
N ASN A 177 20.18 5.19 -5.48
CA ASN A 177 18.97 4.89 -6.24
C ASN A 177 18.45 3.45 -6.01
N SER A 178 19.30 2.54 -5.53
CA SER A 178 18.89 1.17 -5.19
C SER A 178 18.27 1.03 -3.81
N MET A 179 18.33 2.04 -2.95
CA MET A 179 17.66 2.02 -1.66
C MET A 179 16.18 2.32 -1.82
N HIS A 180 15.30 1.54 -1.17
CA HIS A 180 13.86 1.83 -1.14
C HIS A 180 13.57 3.23 -0.56
N SER A 181 14.34 3.64 0.44
CA SER A 181 14.21 4.94 1.11
C SER A 181 14.50 6.14 0.22
N GLU A 182 15.09 5.95 -0.97
CA GLU A 182 15.31 7.05 -1.92
C GLU A 182 14.00 7.75 -2.31
N ILE A 183 12.89 7.02 -2.40
CA ILE A 183 11.57 7.59 -2.71
C ILE A 183 11.21 8.70 -1.70
N ALA A 184 11.30 8.40 -0.40
CA ALA A 184 11.01 9.38 0.65
C ALA A 184 12.05 10.52 0.68
N ALA A 185 13.34 10.17 0.55
CA ALA A 185 14.44 11.13 0.54
C ALA A 185 14.32 12.11 -0.64
N ALA A 186 14.00 11.63 -1.84
CA ALA A 186 13.82 12.47 -3.02
C ALA A 186 12.67 13.47 -2.83
N VAL A 187 11.54 13.03 -2.28
CA VAL A 187 10.40 13.90 -1.97
C VAL A 187 10.78 14.94 -0.92
N SER A 188 11.49 14.56 0.15
CA SER A 188 11.98 15.47 1.18
C SER A 188 12.87 16.57 0.57
N ILE A 189 13.86 16.17 -0.24
CA ILE A 189 14.82 17.09 -0.86
C ILE A 189 14.14 18.06 -1.84
N GLU A 190 13.30 17.54 -2.74
CA GLU A 190 12.72 18.34 -3.82
C GLU A 190 11.55 19.24 -3.38
N LEU A 191 10.90 18.93 -2.24
CA LEU A 191 9.86 19.77 -1.66
C LEU A 191 10.35 20.61 -0.46
N GLY A 192 11.59 20.47 -0.03
CA GLY A 192 12.10 21.15 1.15
C GLY A 192 11.40 20.73 2.44
N ILE A 193 11.01 19.45 2.57
CA ILE A 193 10.35 18.92 3.77
C ILE A 193 11.42 18.56 4.79
N HIS A 194 11.40 19.22 5.94
CA HIS A 194 12.33 19.00 7.06
C HIS A 194 11.73 18.17 8.21
N GLY A 195 10.46 17.80 8.13
CA GLY A 195 9.86 16.86 9.05
C GLY A 195 10.40 15.43 8.89
N GLY A 196 9.97 14.53 9.77
CA GLY A 196 10.37 13.11 9.69
C GLY A 196 9.85 12.44 8.43
N TRP A 197 10.57 11.42 7.95
CA TRP A 197 10.06 10.55 6.90
C TRP A 197 10.30 9.08 7.23
N GLN A 198 9.41 8.23 6.72
CA GLN A 198 9.50 6.77 6.78
C GLN A 198 9.26 6.17 5.40
N MET A 199 9.87 5.02 5.17
CA MET A 199 9.65 4.21 3.98
C MET A 199 9.12 2.83 4.39
N LEU A 200 7.97 2.47 3.86
CA LEU A 200 7.27 1.21 4.14
C LEU A 200 7.36 0.29 2.92
N SER A 201 7.80 -0.94 3.15
CA SER A 201 7.93 -1.96 2.11
C SER A 201 7.34 -3.29 2.59
N ASN A 202 6.01 -3.30 2.76
CA ASN A 202 5.21 -4.41 3.28
C ASN A 202 4.48 -5.14 2.12
N GLY A 203 5.18 -5.37 1.01
CA GLY A 203 4.57 -5.95 -0.18
C GLY A 203 3.44 -5.08 -0.74
N CYS A 204 2.33 -5.70 -1.13
CA CYS A 204 1.21 -5.00 -1.78
C CYS A 204 0.39 -4.10 -0.85
N SER A 205 0.63 -4.14 0.48
CA SER A 205 -0.04 -3.27 1.45
C SER A 205 0.69 -1.96 1.71
N SER A 206 1.94 -1.79 1.24
CA SER A 206 2.84 -0.68 1.57
C SER A 206 2.19 0.71 1.49
N GLY A 207 1.41 0.99 0.45
CA GLY A 207 0.75 2.28 0.25
C GLY A 207 -0.43 2.51 1.20
N LEU A 208 -1.16 1.46 1.56
CA LEU A 208 -2.25 1.57 2.53
C LEU A 208 -1.69 1.75 3.95
N ASP A 209 -0.60 1.04 4.28
CA ASP A 209 0.11 1.21 5.54
C ASP A 209 0.68 2.63 5.66
N ALA A 210 1.23 3.18 4.58
CA ALA A 210 1.72 4.55 4.55
C ALA A 210 0.58 5.55 4.86
N LEU A 211 -0.61 5.37 4.29
CA LEU A 211 -1.78 6.19 4.59
C LEU A 211 -2.24 6.02 6.04
N GLY A 212 -2.36 4.78 6.51
CA GLY A 212 -2.83 4.48 7.86
C GLY A 212 -1.92 5.05 8.94
N LEU A 213 -0.60 4.88 8.79
CA LEU A 213 0.40 5.40 9.73
C LEU A 213 0.47 6.93 9.68
N ALA A 214 0.44 7.55 8.49
CA ALA A 214 0.38 9.00 8.36
C ALA A 214 -0.84 9.58 9.08
N ALA A 215 -2.01 8.99 8.83
CA ALA A 215 -3.25 9.38 9.48
C ALA A 215 -3.18 9.23 11.00
N GLY A 216 -2.62 8.14 11.51
CA GLY A 216 -2.40 7.89 12.93
C GLY A 216 -1.48 8.93 13.58
N LEU A 217 -0.37 9.30 12.93
CA LEU A 217 0.55 10.33 13.43
C LEU A 217 -0.10 11.71 13.48
N VAL A 218 -0.90 12.06 12.48
CA VAL A 218 -1.63 13.33 12.45
C VAL A 218 -2.74 13.33 13.51
N ALA A 219 -3.51 12.24 13.63
CA ALA A 219 -4.55 12.09 14.64
C ALA A 219 -4.03 12.15 16.07
N ALA A 220 -2.80 11.66 16.31
CA ALA A 220 -2.12 11.71 17.59
C ALA A 220 -1.42 13.06 17.86
N GLY A 221 -1.45 14.01 16.92
CA GLY A 221 -0.73 15.29 17.02
C GLY A 221 0.80 15.18 16.97
N MET A 222 1.34 14.01 16.59
CA MET A 222 2.79 13.78 16.45
C MET A 222 3.33 14.42 15.16
N ALA A 223 2.51 14.50 14.13
CA ALA A 223 2.81 15.22 12.89
C ALA A 223 1.75 16.30 12.65
N PRO A 224 2.12 17.54 12.30
CA PRO A 224 1.14 18.60 12.03
C PRO A 224 0.34 18.32 10.75
N ARG A 225 0.94 17.61 9.82
CA ARG A 225 0.39 17.14 8.53
C ARG A 225 1.34 16.15 7.89
N ALA A 226 0.87 15.40 6.89
CA ALA A 226 1.70 14.42 6.21
C ALA A 226 1.47 14.39 4.70
N VAL A 227 2.53 14.15 3.95
CA VAL A 227 2.52 13.71 2.55
C VAL A 227 2.65 12.19 2.55
N VAL A 228 1.62 11.50 2.17
CA VAL A 228 1.68 10.08 1.82
C VAL A 228 2.03 9.99 0.35
N VAL A 229 3.04 9.22 -0.02
CA VAL A 229 3.37 8.97 -1.42
C VAL A 229 3.64 7.49 -1.64
N SER A 230 2.99 6.89 -2.63
CA SER A 230 3.22 5.48 -2.94
C SER A 230 3.30 5.26 -4.43
N VAL A 231 4.35 4.54 -4.86
CA VAL A 231 4.66 4.32 -6.27
C VAL A 231 5.28 2.95 -6.47
N ASP A 232 4.90 2.26 -7.56
CA ASP A 232 5.60 1.08 -8.07
C ASP A 232 5.58 1.05 -9.60
N LEU A 233 6.68 0.62 -10.20
CA LEU A 233 6.87 0.49 -11.64
C LEU A 233 7.34 -0.93 -11.99
N PRO A 234 6.46 -1.95 -11.84
CA PRO A 234 6.87 -3.35 -11.93
C PRO A 234 6.91 -3.91 -13.36
N LEU A 235 6.58 -3.14 -14.38
CA LEU A 235 6.56 -3.61 -15.78
C LEU A 235 7.97 -3.73 -16.36
N ILE A 236 8.80 -4.54 -15.69
CA ILE A 236 10.18 -4.83 -16.05
C ILE A 236 10.26 -6.31 -16.44
N PRO A 237 10.81 -6.67 -17.60
CA PRO A 237 10.79 -8.05 -18.11
C PRO A 237 11.29 -9.09 -17.09
N ALA A 238 12.41 -8.85 -16.42
CA ALA A 238 12.95 -9.77 -15.42
C ALA A 238 11.97 -9.98 -14.24
N LEU A 239 11.36 -8.92 -13.73
CA LEU A 239 10.40 -9.00 -12.63
C LEU A 239 9.10 -9.70 -13.04
N LEU A 240 8.61 -9.46 -14.26
CA LEU A 240 7.44 -10.15 -14.79
C LEU A 240 7.71 -11.64 -14.97
N ALA A 241 8.93 -12.02 -15.42
CA ALA A 241 9.34 -13.41 -15.52
C ALA A 241 9.36 -14.11 -14.15
N ASP A 242 9.83 -13.43 -13.10
CA ASP A 242 9.81 -13.96 -11.72
C ASP A 242 8.37 -14.16 -11.21
N PHE A 243 7.48 -13.22 -11.45
CA PHE A 243 6.06 -13.36 -11.08
C PHE A 243 5.37 -14.48 -11.88
N ALA A 244 5.73 -14.67 -13.15
CA ALA A 244 5.23 -15.79 -13.94
C ALA A 244 5.75 -17.13 -13.40
N ALA A 245 7.02 -17.21 -13.04
CA ALA A 245 7.63 -18.42 -12.47
C ALA A 245 7.01 -18.83 -11.12
N THR A 246 6.54 -17.87 -10.34
CA THR A 246 5.84 -18.13 -9.07
C THR A 246 4.34 -18.42 -9.24
N GLY A 247 3.80 -18.37 -10.46
CA GLY A 247 2.38 -18.58 -10.75
C GLY A 247 1.46 -17.47 -10.24
N LEU A 248 2.00 -16.29 -9.93
CA LEU A 248 1.22 -15.14 -9.45
C LEU A 248 0.70 -14.26 -10.59
N LEU A 249 1.41 -14.25 -11.73
CA LEU A 249 1.03 -13.46 -12.89
C LEU A 249 -0.06 -14.21 -13.70
N SER A 250 -1.02 -13.46 -14.21
CA SER A 250 -2.08 -14.06 -15.06
C SER A 250 -1.51 -14.68 -16.32
N THR A 251 -1.99 -15.87 -16.65
CA THR A 251 -1.62 -16.61 -17.88
C THR A 251 -2.69 -16.50 -18.97
N ASN A 252 -3.89 -16.04 -18.63
CA ASN A 252 -5.03 -15.98 -19.56
C ASN A 252 -5.67 -14.59 -19.71
N GLY A 253 -5.18 -13.60 -18.95
CA GLY A 253 -5.63 -12.21 -19.03
C GLY A 253 -7.04 -11.95 -18.51
N VAL A 254 -7.65 -12.88 -17.76
CA VAL A 254 -8.97 -12.68 -17.17
C VAL A 254 -8.94 -11.52 -16.17
N ASN A 255 -9.72 -10.47 -16.46
CA ASN A 255 -9.78 -9.25 -15.69
C ASN A 255 -10.99 -9.27 -14.73
N ASP A 256 -11.11 -10.31 -13.94
CA ASP A 256 -12.14 -10.49 -12.93
C ASP A 256 -11.55 -11.19 -11.71
N PRO A 257 -11.26 -10.44 -10.61
CA PRO A 257 -10.53 -10.99 -9.47
C PRO A 257 -11.19 -12.17 -8.78
N TYR A 258 -12.50 -12.30 -8.89
CA TYR A 258 -13.28 -13.35 -8.23
C TYR A 258 -13.85 -14.40 -9.18
N SER A 259 -13.53 -14.31 -10.46
CA SER A 259 -13.88 -15.35 -11.43
C SER A 259 -13.13 -16.65 -11.11
N THR A 260 -13.81 -17.77 -11.28
CA THR A 260 -13.18 -19.10 -11.22
C THR A 260 -12.18 -19.34 -12.37
N ALA A 261 -12.24 -18.50 -13.41
CA ALA A 261 -11.34 -18.56 -14.56
C ALA A 261 -10.06 -17.72 -14.35
N THR A 262 -9.97 -16.90 -13.30
CA THR A 262 -8.77 -16.09 -13.05
C THR A 262 -7.57 -16.96 -12.71
N THR A 263 -6.40 -16.63 -13.24
CA THR A 263 -5.16 -17.40 -13.05
C THR A 263 -4.07 -16.62 -12.33
N GLY A 264 -4.22 -15.30 -12.21
CA GLY A 264 -3.20 -14.46 -11.58
C GLY A 264 -3.54 -12.98 -11.70
N PHE A 265 -2.69 -12.12 -11.12
CA PHE A 265 -2.89 -10.69 -11.21
C PHE A 265 -2.48 -10.11 -12.56
N LEU A 266 -3.10 -9.00 -12.94
CA LEU A 266 -2.73 -8.19 -14.10
C LEU A 266 -1.84 -7.04 -13.64
N PRO A 267 -0.56 -7.00 -14.07
CA PRO A 267 0.42 -6.05 -13.53
C PRO A 267 0.16 -4.64 -14.02
N ALA A 268 0.46 -3.64 -13.21
CA ALA A 268 0.33 -2.24 -13.58
C ALA A 268 1.41 -1.37 -12.94
N GLU A 269 1.72 -0.27 -13.60
CA GLU A 269 2.48 0.84 -13.06
C GLU A 269 1.53 1.88 -12.47
N GLY A 270 1.97 2.59 -11.45
CA GLY A 270 1.20 3.70 -10.93
C GLY A 270 1.70 4.24 -9.61
N GLY A 271 1.04 5.29 -9.19
CA GLY A 271 1.28 5.89 -7.90
C GLY A 271 0.27 6.96 -7.53
N ALA A 272 0.24 7.28 -6.25
CA ALA A 272 -0.56 8.35 -5.69
C ALA A 272 0.23 9.14 -4.64
N ALA A 273 -0.06 10.42 -4.53
CA ALA A 273 0.25 11.23 -3.36
C ALA A 273 -1.06 11.67 -2.71
N ILE A 274 -1.14 11.55 -1.38
CA ILE A 274 -2.31 11.88 -0.58
C ILE A 274 -1.85 12.81 0.55
N LEU A 275 -2.50 13.94 0.71
CA LEU A 275 -2.21 14.88 1.80
C LEU A 275 -3.17 14.65 2.95
N VAL A 276 -2.60 14.48 4.15
CA VAL A 276 -3.33 14.23 5.38
C VAL A 276 -3.12 15.37 6.35
N GLU A 277 -4.22 15.96 6.83
CA GLU A 277 -4.22 17.10 7.76
C GLU A 277 -5.29 16.92 8.85
N PRO A 278 -5.17 17.64 9.98
CA PRO A 278 -6.26 17.73 10.94
C PRO A 278 -7.55 18.26 10.28
N VAL A 279 -8.70 17.75 10.69
CA VAL A 279 -10.00 18.22 10.22
C VAL A 279 -10.16 19.72 10.49
N GLY A 280 -10.72 20.45 9.53
CA GLY A 280 -10.94 21.91 9.63
C GLY A 280 -9.77 22.76 9.14
N THR A 281 -8.62 22.16 8.80
CA THR A 281 -7.48 22.90 8.22
C THR A 281 -7.79 23.38 6.81
N ARG A 282 -8.40 22.53 5.98
CA ARG A 282 -8.83 22.79 4.59
C ARG A 282 -10.11 22.00 4.29
N PRO A 283 -10.81 22.31 3.19
CA PRO A 283 -11.88 21.45 2.69
C PRO A 283 -11.37 20.00 2.52
N ALA A 284 -12.06 19.05 3.13
CA ALA A 284 -11.70 17.66 3.03
C ALA A 284 -12.34 16.99 1.81
N MET A 285 -11.59 16.12 1.15
CA MET A 285 -12.11 15.22 0.10
C MET A 285 -12.75 13.98 0.73
N ALA A 286 -12.16 13.49 1.83
CA ALA A 286 -12.64 12.37 2.61
C ALA A 286 -12.06 12.46 4.02
N LEU A 287 -12.66 11.70 4.96
CA LEU A 287 -12.15 11.54 6.32
C LEU A 287 -11.61 10.11 6.51
N VAL A 288 -10.51 9.99 7.25
CA VAL A 288 -9.93 8.71 7.69
C VAL A 288 -10.16 8.55 9.19
N HIS A 289 -10.81 7.46 9.59
CA HIS A 289 -11.27 7.24 10.95
C HIS A 289 -10.42 6.26 11.76
N GLY A 290 -9.63 5.45 11.09
CA GLY A 290 -8.82 4.43 11.76
C GLY A 290 -8.00 3.60 10.78
N TYR A 291 -7.07 2.85 11.36
CA TYR A 291 -6.14 1.98 10.66
C TYR A 291 -5.95 0.69 11.48
N TRP A 292 -6.21 -0.45 10.88
CA TRP A 292 -6.14 -1.78 11.49
C TRP A 292 -5.18 -2.65 10.72
N VAL A 293 -4.43 -3.46 11.42
CA VAL A 293 -3.46 -4.39 10.85
C VAL A 293 -3.45 -5.71 11.61
N ASN A 294 -3.14 -6.76 10.89
CA ASN A 294 -2.75 -8.04 11.48
C ASN A 294 -1.75 -8.78 10.57
N SER A 295 -1.30 -9.94 11.00
CA SER A 295 -0.43 -10.81 10.23
C SER A 295 -0.96 -12.23 10.24
N ASP A 296 -0.87 -12.91 9.09
CA ASP A 296 -1.28 -14.30 8.94
C ASP A 296 -0.34 -15.25 9.70
N ALA A 297 0.94 -14.90 9.78
CA ALA A 297 2.01 -15.74 10.33
C ALA A 297 1.96 -17.18 9.77
N TRP A 298 1.73 -17.31 8.46
CA TRP A 298 1.42 -18.57 7.81
C TRP A 298 2.52 -19.04 6.84
N ASP A 299 2.78 -18.27 5.79
CA ASP A 299 3.69 -18.64 4.70
C ASP A 299 4.24 -17.38 4.02
N ALA A 300 5.40 -17.50 3.34
CA ALA A 300 6.06 -16.36 2.68
C ALA A 300 5.26 -15.80 1.47
N VAL A 301 4.46 -16.64 0.80
CA VAL A 301 3.68 -16.28 -0.41
C VAL A 301 2.22 -16.63 -0.25
N GLY A 302 1.94 -17.79 0.38
CA GLY A 302 0.60 -18.31 0.62
C GLY A 302 -0.14 -17.59 1.76
N LEU A 303 -1.44 -17.91 1.90
CA LEU A 303 -2.27 -17.45 3.00
C LEU A 303 -3.24 -18.58 3.41
N PRO A 304 -3.83 -18.53 4.62
CA PRO A 304 -4.84 -19.49 5.03
C PRO A 304 -6.01 -19.52 4.05
N LYS A 305 -6.41 -20.70 3.61
CA LYS A 305 -7.45 -20.88 2.59
C LYS A 305 -8.81 -20.33 2.97
N ASP A 306 -9.12 -20.28 4.27
CA ASP A 306 -10.35 -19.72 4.84
C ASP A 306 -10.33 -18.20 5.00
N GLY A 307 -9.17 -17.55 4.71
CA GLY A 307 -8.98 -16.12 4.86
C GLY A 307 -9.17 -15.63 6.31
N GLY A 308 -8.93 -16.50 7.30
CA GLY A 308 -9.18 -16.23 8.73
C GLY A 308 -8.67 -14.87 9.19
N PRO A 309 -7.39 -14.51 8.99
CA PRO A 309 -6.86 -13.20 9.39
C PRO A 309 -7.57 -12.01 8.73
N ILE A 310 -7.93 -12.10 7.45
CA ILE A 310 -8.70 -11.05 6.75
C ILE A 310 -10.09 -10.91 7.36
N ARG A 311 -10.77 -12.04 7.62
CA ARG A 311 -12.07 -12.07 8.32
C ARG A 311 -11.97 -11.41 9.69
N ASP A 312 -10.95 -11.75 10.47
CA ASP A 312 -10.76 -11.24 11.82
C ASP A 312 -10.47 -9.73 11.83
N LEU A 313 -9.74 -9.24 10.83
CA LEU A 313 -9.52 -7.80 10.62
C LEU A 313 -10.85 -7.09 10.33
N ILE A 314 -11.67 -7.61 9.43
CA ILE A 314 -13.01 -7.06 9.13
C ILE A 314 -13.89 -7.11 10.38
N ALA A 315 -13.92 -8.24 11.10
CA ALA A 315 -14.72 -8.40 12.30
C ALA A 315 -14.34 -7.40 13.39
N GLN A 316 -13.05 -7.09 13.54
CA GLN A 316 -12.58 -6.06 14.48
C GLN A 316 -13.14 -4.68 14.11
N VAL A 317 -13.08 -4.27 12.86
CA VAL A 317 -13.64 -2.98 12.39
C VAL A 317 -15.15 -2.93 12.64
N LEU A 318 -15.88 -4.00 12.30
CA LEU A 318 -17.32 -4.08 12.49
C LEU A 318 -17.74 -4.04 13.97
N ALA A 319 -16.92 -4.60 14.86
CA ALA A 319 -17.16 -4.56 16.31
C ALA A 319 -16.94 -3.16 16.89
N GLU A 320 -15.96 -2.40 16.36
CA GLU A 320 -15.66 -1.04 16.79
C GLU A 320 -16.63 0.00 16.18
N ARG A 321 -17.33 -0.35 15.09
CA ARG A 321 -18.26 0.50 14.35
C ARG A 321 -19.61 -0.20 14.07
N PRO A 322 -20.36 -0.57 15.11
CA PRO A 322 -21.56 -1.41 14.96
C PRO A 322 -22.71 -0.72 14.21
N GLU A 323 -22.80 0.62 14.28
CA GLU A 323 -23.87 1.42 13.68
C GLU A 323 -23.59 1.83 12.22
N THR A 324 -22.39 1.53 11.71
CA THR A 324 -21.94 2.05 10.40
C THR A 324 -22.33 1.11 9.27
N ASN A 325 -23.01 1.64 8.24
CA ASN A 325 -23.13 0.94 6.96
C ASN A 325 -21.75 0.91 6.31
N ILE A 326 -21.32 -0.27 5.86
CA ILE A 326 -19.97 -0.47 5.31
C ILE A 326 -20.04 -0.92 3.86
N ALA A 327 -19.37 -0.19 2.99
CA ALA A 327 -18.91 -0.65 1.69
C ALA A 327 -17.46 -1.15 1.79
N LEU A 328 -17.07 -2.07 0.95
CA LEU A 328 -15.75 -2.69 0.99
C LEU A 328 -14.98 -2.40 -0.31
N CYS A 329 -13.74 -1.98 -0.19
CA CYS A 329 -12.78 -2.01 -1.27
C CYS A 329 -11.70 -3.05 -0.92
N PRO A 330 -11.91 -4.33 -1.29
CA PRO A 330 -11.02 -5.41 -0.93
C PRO A 330 -9.68 -5.34 -1.68
N HIS A 331 -8.76 -6.23 -1.33
CA HIS A 331 -7.49 -6.33 -2.05
C HIS A 331 -7.68 -6.79 -3.48
N ALA A 332 -8.49 -7.82 -3.72
CA ALA A 332 -8.94 -8.29 -5.04
C ALA A 332 -7.81 -8.38 -6.07
N SER A 333 -6.70 -9.07 -5.73
CA SER A 333 -5.49 -9.10 -6.58
C SER A 333 -5.68 -9.82 -7.92
N GLY A 334 -6.63 -10.76 -8.01
CA GLY A 334 -6.82 -11.62 -9.18
C GLY A 334 -5.97 -12.90 -9.14
N THR A 335 -5.14 -13.13 -8.10
CA THR A 335 -4.52 -14.45 -7.92
C THR A 335 -5.55 -15.43 -7.38
N ALA A 336 -5.61 -16.64 -7.95
CA ALA A 336 -6.63 -17.63 -7.57
C ALA A 336 -6.61 -17.94 -6.07
N LEU A 337 -5.42 -18.13 -5.50
CA LEU A 337 -5.26 -18.45 -4.07
C LEU A 337 -5.82 -17.33 -3.17
N HIS A 338 -5.43 -16.08 -3.43
CA HIS A 338 -5.87 -14.94 -2.64
C HIS A 338 -7.37 -14.68 -2.86
N GLY A 339 -7.86 -14.72 -4.11
CA GLY A 339 -9.27 -14.49 -4.43
C GLY A 339 -10.20 -15.45 -3.70
N HIS A 340 -9.87 -16.75 -3.63
CA HIS A 340 -10.65 -17.73 -2.89
C HIS A 340 -10.66 -17.46 -1.38
N ALA A 341 -9.49 -17.18 -0.78
CA ALA A 341 -9.39 -16.93 0.65
C ALA A 341 -10.08 -15.60 1.04
N GLU A 342 -9.90 -14.56 0.24
CA GLU A 342 -10.56 -13.27 0.46
C GLU A 342 -12.08 -13.38 0.35
N LEU A 343 -12.61 -14.09 -0.68
CA LEU A 343 -14.05 -14.36 -0.79
C LEU A 343 -14.58 -15.17 0.40
N ALA A 344 -13.85 -16.16 0.88
CA ALA A 344 -14.23 -16.92 2.07
C ALA A 344 -14.33 -16.01 3.29
N ALA A 345 -13.34 -15.13 3.50
CA ALA A 345 -13.34 -14.16 4.60
C ALA A 345 -14.50 -13.17 4.50
N LEU A 346 -14.74 -12.61 3.30
CA LEU A 346 -15.83 -11.65 3.05
C LEU A 346 -17.21 -12.29 3.29
N ASN A 347 -17.43 -13.49 2.77
CA ASN A 347 -18.72 -14.21 2.97
C ASN A 347 -18.93 -14.63 4.43
N ALA A 348 -17.87 -14.94 5.17
CA ALA A 348 -17.95 -15.21 6.60
C ALA A 348 -18.28 -13.95 7.42
N ALA A 349 -17.79 -12.78 7.01
CA ALA A 349 -18.08 -11.50 7.65
C ALA A 349 -19.51 -10.98 7.30
N PHE A 350 -20.00 -11.31 6.09
CA PHE A 350 -21.32 -10.90 5.58
C PHE A 350 -22.11 -12.11 5.06
N PRO A 351 -22.60 -12.99 5.96
CA PRO A 351 -23.29 -14.20 5.56
C PRO A 351 -24.66 -13.90 4.91
N ALA A 352 -25.10 -14.76 3.98
CA ALA A 352 -26.36 -14.61 3.26
C ALA A 352 -27.58 -14.52 4.18
N VAL A 353 -27.52 -15.18 5.34
CA VAL A 353 -28.54 -15.11 6.39
C VAL A 353 -27.98 -14.24 7.52
N GLY A 354 -28.18 -12.95 7.44
CA GLY A 354 -27.66 -11.99 8.41
C GLY A 354 -28.33 -10.63 8.32
N LYS A 355 -28.04 -9.76 9.29
CA LYS A 355 -28.60 -8.41 9.35
C LYS A 355 -27.78 -7.38 8.55
N ARG A 356 -26.57 -7.74 8.07
CA ARG A 356 -25.67 -6.84 7.38
C ARG A 356 -25.43 -7.30 5.95
N SER A 357 -25.48 -6.35 5.03
CA SER A 357 -25.03 -6.50 3.65
C SER A 357 -23.96 -5.48 3.37
N ALA A 358 -23.12 -5.70 2.37
CA ALA A 358 -22.12 -4.76 1.91
C ALA A 358 -22.05 -4.72 0.39
N SER A 359 -21.60 -3.60 -0.15
CA SER A 359 -21.21 -3.50 -1.56
C SER A 359 -19.69 -3.59 -1.68
N LEU A 360 -19.22 -4.29 -2.71
CA LEU A 360 -17.81 -4.37 -3.08
C LEU A 360 -17.52 -3.39 -4.20
N HIS A 361 -16.40 -2.70 -4.09
CA HIS A 361 -15.90 -1.73 -5.06
C HIS A 361 -14.48 -2.12 -5.46
N LEU A 362 -14.34 -2.75 -6.62
CA LEU A 362 -13.11 -3.39 -7.10
C LEU A 362 -12.34 -2.44 -8.02
N MET A 363 -11.19 -1.94 -7.59
CA MET A 363 -10.43 -0.95 -8.36
C MET A 363 -9.50 -1.61 -9.40
N LYS A 364 -8.94 -2.78 -9.10
CA LYS A 364 -7.94 -3.44 -9.95
C LYS A 364 -8.45 -3.85 -11.35
N PRO A 365 -9.73 -4.17 -11.57
CA PRO A 365 -10.24 -4.34 -12.93
C PRO A 365 -10.09 -3.09 -13.82
N PHE A 366 -10.01 -1.90 -13.23
CA PHE A 366 -9.77 -0.66 -13.95
C PHE A 366 -8.29 -0.32 -14.10
N THR A 367 -7.52 -0.47 -13.01
CA THR A 367 -6.15 0.04 -12.90
C THR A 367 -5.07 -1.02 -13.03
N GLY A 368 -5.41 -2.30 -12.92
CA GLY A 368 -4.45 -3.38 -12.71
C GLY A 368 -3.86 -3.36 -11.29
N HIS A 369 -2.90 -4.25 -11.03
CA HIS A 369 -2.24 -4.38 -9.74
C HIS A 369 -0.89 -3.69 -9.74
N SER A 370 -0.82 -2.49 -9.19
CA SER A 370 0.42 -1.71 -9.04
C SER A 370 1.17 -2.03 -7.74
N LEU A 371 1.17 -3.29 -7.32
CA LEU A 371 1.88 -3.83 -6.16
C LEU A 371 1.69 -2.96 -4.91
N GLY A 372 2.79 -2.49 -4.30
CA GLY A 372 2.76 -1.68 -3.08
C GLY A 372 2.04 -0.33 -3.25
N ALA A 373 1.97 0.21 -4.46
CA ALA A 373 1.24 1.44 -4.73
C ALA A 373 -0.29 1.27 -4.72
N SER A 374 -0.80 0.04 -4.95
CA SER A 374 -2.24 -0.23 -5.11
C SER A 374 -3.10 0.32 -3.98
N GLY A 375 -2.65 0.15 -2.72
CA GLY A 375 -3.43 0.61 -1.56
C GLY A 375 -3.67 2.11 -1.55
N ALA A 376 -2.65 2.90 -1.86
CA ALA A 376 -2.74 4.36 -1.94
C ALA A 376 -3.50 4.82 -3.20
N VAL A 377 -3.31 4.15 -4.34
CA VAL A 377 -4.05 4.41 -5.59
C VAL A 377 -5.56 4.19 -5.36
N ASP A 378 -5.93 3.04 -4.80
CA ASP A 378 -7.32 2.73 -4.49
C ASP A 378 -7.92 3.74 -3.51
N ALA A 379 -7.19 4.12 -2.44
CA ALA A 379 -7.62 5.11 -1.46
C ALA A 379 -7.80 6.51 -2.08
N ALA A 380 -6.92 6.91 -3.00
CA ALA A 380 -7.04 8.18 -3.73
C ALA A 380 -8.27 8.21 -4.65
N ILE A 381 -8.55 7.10 -5.34
CA ILE A 381 -9.77 6.96 -6.14
C ILE A 381 -11.01 7.04 -5.23
N LEU A 382 -11.03 6.28 -4.13
CA LEU A 382 -12.12 6.30 -3.16
C LEU A 382 -12.37 7.71 -2.61
N ALA A 383 -11.33 8.43 -2.19
CA ALA A 383 -11.46 9.79 -1.68
C ALA A 383 -12.02 10.76 -2.74
N THR A 384 -11.67 10.56 -4.01
CA THR A 384 -12.21 11.34 -5.13
C THR A 384 -13.73 11.13 -5.30
N PHE A 385 -14.20 9.88 -5.16
CA PHE A 385 -15.63 9.58 -5.21
C PHE A 385 -16.36 10.05 -3.95
N LEU A 386 -15.76 9.86 -2.77
CA LEU A 386 -16.33 10.33 -1.50
C LEU A 386 -16.49 11.84 -1.44
N GLN A 387 -15.60 12.61 -2.06
CA GLN A 387 -15.75 14.06 -2.23
C GLN A 387 -17.03 14.42 -2.97
N GLN A 388 -17.50 13.55 -3.88
CA GLN A 388 -18.77 13.72 -4.61
C GLN A 388 -19.96 13.01 -3.93
N GLN A 389 -19.79 12.55 -2.70
CA GLN A 389 -20.80 11.79 -1.96
C GLN A 389 -21.21 10.48 -2.68
N GLN A 390 -20.29 9.87 -3.39
CA GLN A 390 -20.50 8.65 -4.17
C GLN A 390 -19.53 7.55 -3.77
N LEU A 391 -19.94 6.31 -4.05
CA LEU A 391 -19.10 5.12 -4.10
C LEU A 391 -18.83 4.79 -5.57
N PRO A 392 -17.59 4.37 -5.94
CA PRO A 392 -17.26 4.07 -7.33
C PRO A 392 -18.06 2.87 -7.87
N PRO A 393 -18.42 2.86 -9.16
CA PRO A 393 -18.94 1.67 -9.80
C PRO A 393 -17.86 0.60 -9.95
N ASN A 394 -18.26 -0.63 -10.21
CA ASN A 394 -17.37 -1.68 -10.70
C ASN A 394 -17.36 -1.72 -12.24
N LEU A 395 -16.34 -2.37 -12.79
CA LEU A 395 -16.33 -2.68 -14.21
C LEU A 395 -17.53 -3.59 -14.53
N PRO A 396 -18.31 -3.30 -15.59
CA PRO A 396 -19.44 -4.15 -15.96
C PRO A 396 -19.04 -5.60 -16.26
N GLY A 397 -19.87 -6.55 -15.84
CA GLY A 397 -19.70 -7.96 -16.14
C GLY A 397 -18.78 -8.74 -15.17
N LEU A 398 -18.36 -8.14 -14.06
CA LEU A 398 -17.61 -8.86 -13.04
C LEU A 398 -18.47 -9.91 -12.33
N SER A 399 -17.84 -10.98 -11.89
CA SER A 399 -18.47 -12.06 -11.11
C SER A 399 -19.03 -11.54 -9.79
N GLY A 400 -20.16 -12.11 -9.37
CA GLY A 400 -20.72 -11.86 -8.06
C GLY A 400 -19.85 -12.47 -6.94
N ALA A 401 -19.87 -11.87 -5.77
CA ALA A 401 -19.08 -12.32 -4.62
C ALA A 401 -19.81 -13.34 -3.72
N GLY A 402 -21.11 -13.57 -3.96
CA GLY A 402 -21.94 -14.44 -3.13
C GLY A 402 -22.37 -13.82 -1.80
N GLY A 403 -23.06 -14.59 -0.96
CA GLY A 403 -23.50 -14.15 0.35
C GLY A 403 -24.44 -12.94 0.32
N ALA A 404 -24.25 -11.99 1.25
CA ALA A 404 -24.93 -10.70 1.31
C ALA A 404 -24.11 -9.56 0.65
N LEU A 405 -23.22 -9.92 -0.29
CA LEU A 405 -22.33 -9.00 -0.97
C LEU A 405 -22.85 -8.66 -2.36
N SER A 406 -22.90 -7.38 -2.69
CA SER A 406 -23.25 -6.89 -4.04
C SER A 406 -22.01 -6.31 -4.74
N VAL A 407 -21.96 -6.42 -6.08
CA VAL A 407 -20.90 -5.84 -6.93
C VAL A 407 -21.57 -4.89 -7.92
N PRO A 408 -21.94 -3.66 -7.50
CA PRO A 408 -22.67 -2.73 -8.34
C PRO A 408 -21.80 -2.18 -9.48
N ASP A 409 -22.31 -2.18 -10.71
CA ASP A 409 -21.68 -1.59 -11.90
C ASP A 409 -22.07 -0.12 -12.14
N THR A 410 -22.83 0.46 -11.22
CA THR A 410 -23.20 1.86 -11.20
C THR A 410 -22.75 2.50 -9.91
N ALA A 411 -22.43 3.80 -9.97
CA ALA A 411 -22.09 4.57 -8.78
C ALA A 411 -23.24 4.56 -7.76
N ARG A 412 -22.92 4.47 -6.48
CA ARG A 412 -23.87 4.44 -5.36
C ARG A 412 -23.69 5.68 -4.50
N SER A 413 -24.75 6.08 -3.77
CA SER A 413 -24.61 7.09 -2.74
C SER A 413 -23.69 6.62 -1.62
N ALA A 414 -22.78 7.49 -1.19
CA ALA A 414 -21.93 7.28 -0.02
C ALA A 414 -22.53 7.85 1.26
N LYS A 415 -23.75 8.38 1.21
CA LYS A 415 -24.42 8.95 2.38
C LYS A 415 -24.59 7.87 3.47
N ASP A 416 -24.18 8.22 4.68
CA ASP A 416 -24.24 7.35 5.85
C ASP A 416 -23.50 5.99 5.68
N THR A 417 -22.51 5.97 4.78
CA THR A 417 -21.74 4.76 4.46
C THR A 417 -20.25 5.03 4.62
N ALA A 418 -19.57 4.18 5.37
CA ALA A 418 -18.11 4.16 5.40
C ALA A 418 -17.55 3.14 4.40
N VAL A 419 -16.40 3.44 3.83
CA VAL A 419 -15.68 2.50 2.97
C VAL A 419 -14.50 1.91 3.73
N LEU A 420 -14.47 0.60 3.86
CA LEU A 420 -13.33 -0.13 4.38
C LEU A 420 -12.43 -0.57 3.22
N LYS A 421 -11.30 0.10 3.05
CA LYS A 421 -10.25 -0.30 2.12
C LYS A 421 -9.36 -1.34 2.79
N ILE A 422 -9.18 -2.50 2.15
CA ILE A 422 -8.33 -3.60 2.63
C ILE A 422 -7.20 -3.84 1.63
N SER A 423 -6.00 -4.11 2.13
CA SER A 423 -4.86 -4.56 1.34
C SER A 423 -4.17 -5.71 2.05
N SER A 424 -3.72 -6.70 1.27
CA SER A 424 -2.94 -7.84 1.75
C SER A 424 -1.62 -7.91 0.98
N GLY A 425 -0.52 -8.14 1.69
CA GLY A 425 0.81 -8.30 1.12
C GLY A 425 1.32 -9.73 1.23
N MET A 426 2.18 -10.15 0.30
CA MET A 426 2.98 -11.36 0.48
C MET A 426 3.73 -11.31 1.82
N GLY A 427 3.84 -12.47 2.50
CA GLY A 427 4.34 -12.54 3.87
C GLY A 427 3.23 -12.40 4.92
N GLY A 428 1.96 -12.26 4.47
CA GLY A 428 0.78 -12.35 5.34
C GLY A 428 0.47 -11.08 6.13
N HIS A 429 0.93 -9.92 5.70
CA HIS A 429 0.55 -8.64 6.31
C HIS A 429 -0.76 -8.12 5.70
N ASN A 430 -1.76 -7.85 6.53
CA ASN A 430 -3.04 -7.29 6.14
C ASN A 430 -3.24 -5.93 6.79
N ALA A 431 -3.74 -4.99 6.02
CA ALA A 431 -4.03 -3.62 6.44
C ALA A 431 -5.45 -3.21 6.03
N ALA A 432 -6.09 -2.42 6.86
CA ALA A 432 -7.39 -1.83 6.56
C ALA A 432 -7.47 -0.37 7.03
N VAL A 433 -8.08 0.47 6.21
CA VAL A 433 -8.34 1.89 6.50
C VAL A 433 -9.81 2.18 6.28
N LEU A 434 -10.46 2.83 7.25
CA LEU A 434 -11.86 3.23 7.17
C LEU A 434 -11.99 4.68 6.77
N MET A 435 -12.73 4.94 5.70
CA MET A 435 -12.94 6.27 5.11
C MET A 435 -14.42 6.61 5.02
N THR A 436 -14.75 7.91 5.17
CA THR A 436 -16.10 8.44 4.94
C THR A 436 -16.06 9.70 4.09
N THR A 437 -17.21 10.15 3.65
CA THR A 437 -17.40 11.53 3.19
C THR A 437 -17.01 12.54 4.28
N ALA A 438 -16.67 13.75 3.88
CA ALA A 438 -16.34 14.85 4.78
C ALA A 438 -17.58 15.49 5.39
#